data_58327dd360c412df4630cb4ae26b3e30
#
_entry.id   58327dd360c412df4630cb4ae26b3e30
#
_cell.length_a   1.000
_cell.length_b   1.000
_cell.length_c   1.000
_cell.angle_alpha   90.00
_cell.angle_beta   90.00
_cell.angle_gamma   90.00
#
_symmetry.space_group_name_H-M   'P 1'
#
loop_
_entity.id
_entity.type
_entity.pdbx_description
1 polymer ?
#
loop_
_entity_poly.entity_id
_entity_poly.type
_entity_poly.pdbx_seq_one_letter_code
_entity_poly.pdbx_strand_id
1 'polypeptide(L)'
;MERDFPGQRIGPEPTTDRFVAVMNGKAEKVTPGNAAAMDSSRPFRALNRFGSGFLSKFEVSQCPSPILKDIYFVDTPGVLSGEKQRIGRSYDFAALIEWFATRADRILLLFDAHKLDISDEFRRSIEMLKGHDDKIRVVLNKSDRVSNQQLMRVYGAMMWSLGKVVRSPEVLRVYISSFWDKPYADVGASNKDLFDKERNDLLADLRSLPRNSAV
;
A
#
# COMPACT_ATOMS: atom_id res chain seq x y z
N MET A 1 12.87 -0.36 -2.76
CA MET A 1 14.00 0.55 -2.44
C MET A 1 15.11 -0.32 -1.90
N GLU A 2 16.35 0.01 -2.17
CA GLU A 2 17.51 -0.79 -1.70
C GLU A 2 17.94 -0.43 -0.27
N ARG A 3 17.18 0.41 0.40
CA ARG A 3 17.42 0.87 1.78
C ARG A 3 16.12 1.18 2.50
N ASP A 4 16.18 1.21 3.82
CA ASP A 4 15.11 1.71 4.65
C ASP A 4 14.98 3.23 4.54
N PHE A 5 13.79 3.76 4.76
CA PHE A 5 13.55 5.19 4.83
C PHE A 5 13.44 5.67 6.30
N PRO A 6 13.83 6.89 6.63
CA PRO A 6 13.71 7.42 7.98
C PRO A 6 12.28 7.34 8.52
N GLY A 7 12.12 6.81 9.73
CA GLY A 7 10.81 6.61 10.35
C GLY A 7 10.09 5.32 9.97
N GLN A 8 10.68 4.50 9.11
CA GLN A 8 10.13 3.18 8.78
C GLN A 8 10.03 2.32 10.05
N ARG A 9 8.87 1.69 10.21
CA ARG A 9 8.62 0.74 11.29
C ARG A 9 8.25 -0.61 10.71
N ILE A 10 9.04 -1.62 10.99
CA ILE A 10 8.82 -2.99 10.56
C ILE A 10 8.49 -3.83 11.80
N GLY A 11 7.38 -4.55 11.78
CA GLY A 11 6.96 -5.40 12.88
C GLY A 11 5.93 -6.46 12.45
N PRO A 12 5.71 -7.48 13.31
CA PRO A 12 4.75 -8.54 13.05
C PRO A 12 3.29 -8.06 13.13
N GLU A 13 3.05 -6.97 13.83
CA GLU A 13 1.74 -6.32 13.96
C GLU A 13 1.68 -5.02 13.15
N PRO A 14 0.48 -4.48 12.85
CA PRO A 14 0.34 -3.19 12.21
C PRO A 14 1.03 -2.11 13.04
N THR A 15 2.19 -1.66 12.59
CA THR A 15 3.05 -0.71 13.33
C THR A 15 2.80 0.73 12.92
N THR A 16 2.13 0.94 11.80
CA THR A 16 1.93 2.27 11.23
C THR A 16 0.56 2.82 11.61
N ASP A 17 0.55 3.82 12.49
CA ASP A 17 -0.64 4.60 12.85
C ASP A 17 -0.73 5.94 12.11
N ARG A 18 0.18 6.18 11.17
CA ARG A 18 0.38 7.42 10.43
C ARG A 18 0.37 7.20 8.93
N PHE A 19 0.07 8.27 8.21
CA PHE A 19 0.33 8.35 6.77
C PHE A 19 1.75 8.85 6.56
N VAL A 20 2.55 8.13 5.78
CA VAL A 20 3.93 8.50 5.49
C VAL A 20 4.12 8.63 3.99
N ALA A 21 4.38 9.85 3.52
CA ALA A 21 4.77 10.07 2.14
C ALA A 21 6.30 9.94 2.00
N VAL A 22 6.75 8.91 1.30
CA VAL A 22 8.17 8.63 1.06
C VAL A 22 8.59 9.23 -0.27
N MET A 23 9.46 10.23 -0.24
CA MET A 23 9.86 11.03 -1.40
C MET A 23 11.37 11.08 -1.57
N ASN A 24 11.82 11.45 -2.77
CA ASN A 24 13.22 11.72 -3.00
C ASN A 24 13.69 12.95 -2.21
N GLY A 25 14.89 12.89 -1.68
CA GLY A 25 15.57 14.00 -1.01
C GLY A 25 17.08 13.89 -1.10
N LYS A 26 17.78 15.02 -1.03
CA LYS A 26 19.25 15.05 -1.05
C LYS A 26 19.86 14.40 0.21
N ALA A 27 19.13 14.43 1.31
CA ALA A 27 19.51 13.85 2.60
C ALA A 27 18.30 13.19 3.26
N GLU A 28 18.58 12.33 4.21
CA GLU A 28 17.55 11.72 5.05
C GLU A 28 16.90 12.78 5.96
N LYS A 29 15.59 12.91 5.86
CA LYS A 29 14.82 13.89 6.62
C LYS A 29 13.39 13.44 6.82
N VAL A 30 12.85 13.65 8.03
CA VAL A 30 11.43 13.53 8.32
C VAL A 30 10.85 14.92 8.54
N THR A 31 9.77 15.23 7.84
CA THR A 31 9.06 16.51 7.96
C THR A 31 7.67 16.25 8.51
N PRO A 32 7.26 16.84 9.63
CA PRO A 32 5.90 16.71 10.17
C PRO A 32 4.84 17.23 9.19
N GLY A 33 3.63 16.67 9.25
CA GLY A 33 2.55 16.98 8.32
C GLY A 33 2.17 18.46 8.27
N ASN A 34 2.16 19.15 9.40
CA ASN A 34 1.91 20.59 9.44
C ASN A 34 2.91 21.38 8.57
N ALA A 35 4.19 21.09 8.70
CA ALA A 35 5.23 21.74 7.91
C ALA A 35 5.16 21.31 6.43
N ALA A 36 4.87 20.03 6.16
CA ALA A 36 4.74 19.52 4.80
C ALA A 36 3.56 20.13 4.04
N ALA A 37 2.44 20.40 4.74
CA ALA A 37 1.26 21.03 4.16
C ALA A 37 1.40 22.54 3.95
N MET A 38 2.40 23.18 4.57
CA MET A 38 2.74 24.59 4.34
C MET A 38 3.72 24.77 3.17
N ASP A 39 4.45 23.74 2.82
CA ASP A 39 5.46 23.77 1.75
C ASP A 39 4.77 23.77 0.38
N SER A 40 4.80 24.89 -0.32
CA SER A 40 4.18 25.05 -1.65
C SER A 40 4.86 24.24 -2.76
N SER A 41 6.09 23.78 -2.54
CA SER A 41 6.80 22.91 -3.48
C SER A 41 6.31 21.45 -3.46
N ARG A 42 5.44 21.10 -2.50
CA ARG A 42 4.92 19.74 -2.30
C ARG A 42 3.43 19.64 -2.61
N PRO A 43 2.94 18.47 -3.06
CA PRO A 43 1.55 18.30 -3.46
C PRO A 43 0.57 18.16 -2.26
N PHE A 44 1.00 18.48 -1.04
CA PHE A 44 0.27 18.20 0.20
C PHE A 44 -0.46 19.40 0.80
N ARG A 45 -0.40 20.59 0.19
CA ARG A 45 -1.07 21.80 0.70
C ARG A 45 -2.58 21.60 0.91
N ALA A 46 -3.23 20.90 0.00
CA ALA A 46 -4.68 20.63 0.08
C ALA A 46 -5.07 19.72 1.26
N LEU A 47 -4.12 19.05 1.91
CA LEU A 47 -4.36 18.25 3.10
C LEU A 47 -4.72 19.09 4.35
N ASN A 48 -4.46 20.39 4.33
CA ASN A 48 -4.88 21.31 5.40
C ASN A 48 -6.39 21.25 5.68
N ARG A 49 -7.19 20.93 4.67
CA ARG A 49 -8.65 20.79 4.82
C ARG A 49 -9.09 19.69 5.77
N PHE A 50 -8.25 18.70 6.03
CA PHE A 50 -8.54 17.59 6.94
C PHE A 50 -8.18 17.89 8.39
N GLY A 51 -7.66 19.09 8.67
CA GLY A 51 -7.46 19.61 10.01
C GLY A 51 -6.19 19.09 10.71
N SER A 52 -5.92 19.67 11.87
CA SER A 52 -4.72 19.38 12.67
C SER A 52 -4.70 17.94 13.19
N GLY A 53 -5.85 17.33 13.44
CA GLY A 53 -5.95 15.93 13.87
C GLY A 53 -5.33 14.98 12.86
N PHE A 54 -5.59 15.18 11.56
CA PHE A 54 -4.92 14.42 10.51
C PHE A 54 -3.46 14.82 10.35
N LEU A 55 -3.14 16.12 10.29
CA LEU A 55 -1.78 16.59 10.04
C LEU A 55 -0.78 16.12 11.10
N SER A 56 -1.23 15.88 12.34
CA SER A 56 -0.42 15.27 13.40
C SER A 56 -0.11 13.79 13.15
N LYS A 57 -0.88 13.14 12.27
CA LYS A 57 -0.74 11.74 11.85
C LYS A 57 -0.24 11.60 10.41
N PHE A 58 0.24 12.66 9.82
CA PHE A 58 0.89 12.70 8.50
C PHE A 58 2.34 13.14 8.64
N GLU A 59 3.22 12.52 7.88
CA GLU A 59 4.62 12.93 7.79
C GLU A 59 5.18 12.67 6.39
N VAL A 60 6.22 13.40 6.04
CA VAL A 60 6.97 13.20 4.81
C VAL A 60 8.36 12.73 5.15
N SER A 61 8.71 11.54 4.72
CA SER A 61 10.05 10.96 4.84
C SER A 61 10.80 11.13 3.52
N GLN A 62 11.98 11.68 3.58
CA GLN A 62 12.84 11.88 2.41
C GLN A 62 14.11 11.05 2.56
N CYS A 63 14.51 10.41 1.46
CA CYS A 63 15.80 9.73 1.37
C CYS A 63 16.28 9.74 -0.09
N PRO A 64 17.62 9.70 -0.31
CA PRO A 64 18.16 9.60 -1.65
C PRO A 64 17.95 8.17 -2.19
N SER A 65 17.09 8.02 -3.19
CA SER A 65 16.84 6.74 -3.86
C SER A 65 16.52 6.97 -5.34
N PRO A 66 17.12 6.20 -6.27
CA PRO A 66 16.85 6.35 -7.70
C PRO A 66 15.37 6.22 -8.07
N ILE A 67 14.66 5.28 -7.46
CA ILE A 67 13.21 5.05 -7.75
C ILE A 67 12.34 6.23 -7.30
N LEU A 68 12.75 6.94 -6.25
CA LEU A 68 12.00 8.07 -5.71
C LEU A 68 12.18 9.37 -6.49
N LYS A 69 13.02 9.39 -7.54
CA LYS A 69 13.20 10.59 -8.39
C LYS A 69 11.92 10.90 -9.17
N ASP A 70 11.23 9.85 -9.63
CA ASP A 70 10.10 9.97 -10.55
C ASP A 70 8.78 9.55 -9.91
N ILE A 71 8.82 8.83 -8.79
CA ILE A 71 7.64 8.39 -8.04
C ILE A 71 7.82 8.66 -6.54
N TYR A 72 6.72 8.82 -5.84
CA TYR A 72 6.70 8.77 -4.37
C TYR A 72 5.65 7.78 -3.90
N PHE A 73 5.87 7.22 -2.71
CA PHE A 73 4.95 6.28 -2.10
C PHE A 73 4.22 6.95 -0.94
N VAL A 74 2.96 6.60 -0.75
CA VAL A 74 2.22 6.97 0.44
C VAL A 74 1.86 5.68 1.18
N ASP A 75 2.52 5.45 2.31
CA ASP A 75 2.18 4.38 3.24
C ASP A 75 1.02 4.84 4.12
N THR A 76 0.00 4.01 4.23
CA THR A 76 -1.24 4.33 4.96
C THR A 76 -1.36 3.47 6.21
N PRO A 77 -2.02 3.97 7.26
CA PRO A 77 -2.39 3.12 8.39
C PRO A 77 -3.19 1.91 7.92
N GLY A 78 -2.99 0.76 8.56
CA GLY A 78 -3.71 -0.46 8.23
C GLY A 78 -5.24 -0.22 8.19
N VAL A 79 -5.86 -0.62 7.11
CA VAL A 79 -7.30 -0.42 6.86
C VAL A 79 -8.11 -1.47 7.59
N LEU A 80 -7.56 -2.68 7.71
CA LEU A 80 -8.18 -3.85 8.34
C LEU A 80 -7.90 -3.96 9.84
N SER A 81 -7.26 -2.98 10.44
CA SER A 81 -7.04 -2.97 11.88
C SER A 81 -8.34 -2.59 12.61
N GLY A 82 -8.84 -3.55 13.38
CA GLY A 82 -10.14 -3.64 13.99
C GLY A 82 -10.80 -2.37 14.57
N GLU A 83 -12.05 -2.47 14.97
CA GLU A 83 -12.92 -1.38 15.46
C GLU A 83 -12.24 -0.41 16.44
N LYS A 84 -11.33 -0.88 17.29
CA LYS A 84 -10.60 -0.02 18.24
C LYS A 84 -9.74 1.07 17.59
N GLN A 85 -9.18 0.82 16.42
CA GLN A 85 -8.40 1.84 15.70
C GLN A 85 -9.30 2.79 14.89
N ARG A 86 -10.51 2.38 14.55
CA ARG A 86 -11.48 3.23 13.83
C ARG A 86 -12.11 4.26 14.76
N ILE A 87 -12.46 3.87 15.98
CA ILE A 87 -13.15 4.72 16.97
C ILE A 87 -12.21 5.83 17.50
N GLY A 88 -10.90 5.61 17.51
CA GLY A 88 -9.91 6.58 18.01
C GLY A 88 -9.37 7.57 16.99
N ARG A 89 -9.80 7.52 15.71
CA ARG A 89 -9.31 8.45 14.69
C ARG A 89 -10.01 9.80 14.78
N SER A 90 -9.23 10.86 14.94
CA SER A 90 -9.71 12.26 15.02
C SER A 90 -9.94 12.89 13.64
N TYR A 91 -10.01 12.10 12.56
CA TYR A 91 -10.15 12.56 11.18
C TYR A 91 -10.95 11.56 10.33
N ASP A 92 -11.56 12.06 9.25
CA ASP A 92 -12.29 11.24 8.29
C ASP A 92 -11.32 10.43 7.41
N PHE A 93 -11.14 9.16 7.78
CA PHE A 93 -10.24 8.24 7.08
C PHE A 93 -10.71 7.92 5.66
N ALA A 94 -12.03 7.76 5.44
CA ALA A 94 -12.58 7.42 4.13
C ALA A 94 -12.37 8.55 3.14
N ALA A 95 -12.65 9.80 3.54
CA ALA A 95 -12.40 10.97 2.72
C ALA A 95 -10.91 11.18 2.39
N LEU A 96 -10.02 10.79 3.31
CA LEU A 96 -8.58 10.81 3.06
C LEU A 96 -8.14 9.77 2.05
N ILE A 97 -8.60 8.53 2.18
CA ILE A 97 -8.29 7.46 1.22
C ILE A 97 -8.80 7.85 -0.17
N GLU A 98 -10.00 8.38 -0.29
CA GLU A 98 -10.55 8.87 -1.56
C GLU A 98 -9.69 10.02 -2.14
N TRP A 99 -9.24 10.95 -1.29
CA TRP A 99 -8.37 12.05 -1.72
C TRP A 99 -7.05 11.56 -2.30
N PHE A 100 -6.42 10.57 -1.64
CA PHE A 100 -5.19 9.96 -2.15
C PHE A 100 -5.47 9.12 -3.40
N ALA A 101 -6.52 8.31 -3.42
CA ALA A 101 -6.88 7.44 -4.54
C ALA A 101 -7.12 8.25 -5.83
N THR A 102 -7.80 9.39 -5.73
CA THR A 102 -8.04 10.29 -6.87
C THR A 102 -6.74 10.78 -7.50
N ARG A 103 -5.68 10.97 -6.71
CA ARG A 103 -4.40 11.54 -7.14
C ARG A 103 -3.32 10.51 -7.42
N ALA A 104 -3.48 9.31 -6.92
CA ALA A 104 -2.53 8.23 -7.14
C ALA A 104 -2.63 7.72 -8.59
N ASP A 105 -1.49 7.41 -9.20
CA ASP A 105 -1.41 6.71 -10.48
C ASP A 105 -1.53 5.20 -10.30
N ARG A 106 -1.21 4.71 -9.09
CA ARG A 106 -1.32 3.30 -8.74
C ARG A 106 -1.70 3.14 -7.26
N ILE A 107 -2.58 2.16 -7.00
CA ILE A 107 -3.04 1.81 -5.66
C ILE A 107 -2.66 0.35 -5.42
N LEU A 108 -1.87 0.09 -4.39
CA LEU A 108 -1.48 -1.25 -3.98
C LEU A 108 -2.32 -1.69 -2.78
N LEU A 109 -3.10 -2.74 -2.95
CA LEU A 109 -3.83 -3.41 -1.87
C LEU A 109 -3.03 -4.62 -1.40
N LEU A 110 -2.43 -4.52 -0.21
CA LEU A 110 -1.60 -5.59 0.35
C LEU A 110 -2.42 -6.44 1.32
N PHE A 111 -2.43 -7.74 1.07
CA PHE A 111 -3.06 -8.75 1.93
C PHE A 111 -2.03 -9.74 2.44
N ASP A 112 -2.20 -10.19 3.68
CA ASP A 112 -1.38 -11.22 4.29
C ASP A 112 -1.99 -12.60 3.97
N ALA A 113 -1.26 -13.43 3.22
CA ALA A 113 -1.72 -14.76 2.82
C ALA A 113 -1.98 -15.69 4.01
N HIS A 114 -1.27 -15.47 5.12
CA HIS A 114 -1.43 -16.28 6.33
C HIS A 114 -2.65 -15.85 7.18
N LYS A 115 -3.05 -14.58 7.06
CA LYS A 115 -4.13 -13.98 7.86
C LYS A 115 -5.21 -13.36 6.97
N LEU A 116 -5.46 -13.94 5.81
CA LEU A 116 -6.49 -13.40 4.92
C LEU A 116 -7.85 -13.53 5.60
N ASP A 117 -8.29 -12.46 6.20
CA ASP A 117 -9.67 -12.29 6.66
C ASP A 117 -10.45 -11.58 5.55
N ILE A 118 -11.36 -12.34 4.94
CA ILE A 118 -12.29 -11.85 3.92
C ILE A 118 -13.56 -11.35 4.62
N SER A 119 -13.35 -10.51 5.62
CA SER A 119 -14.40 -9.92 6.44
C SER A 119 -15.12 -8.77 5.74
N ASP A 120 -16.15 -8.26 6.36
CA ASP A 120 -16.84 -7.04 5.91
C ASP A 120 -15.90 -5.83 5.85
N GLU A 121 -14.81 -5.82 6.61
CA GLU A 121 -13.79 -4.78 6.57
C GLU A 121 -13.01 -4.79 5.25
N PHE A 122 -12.66 -5.97 4.74
CA PHE A 122 -12.07 -6.12 3.41
C PHE A 122 -12.98 -5.53 2.33
N ARG A 123 -14.27 -5.88 2.36
CA ARG A 123 -15.25 -5.37 1.41
C ARG A 123 -15.35 -3.85 1.46
N ARG A 124 -15.47 -3.27 2.66
CA ARG A 124 -15.52 -1.82 2.86
C ARG A 124 -14.28 -1.10 2.36
N SER A 125 -13.11 -1.70 2.54
CA SER A 125 -11.85 -1.12 2.06
C SER A 125 -11.82 -1.01 0.54
N ILE A 126 -12.31 -2.01 -0.17
CA ILE A 126 -12.41 -1.97 -1.63
C ILE A 126 -13.52 -1.02 -2.08
N GLU A 127 -14.66 -0.99 -1.38
CA GLU A 127 -15.76 -0.06 -1.67
C GLU A 127 -15.33 1.41 -1.60
N MET A 128 -14.42 1.77 -0.68
CA MET A 128 -13.83 3.11 -0.62
C MET A 128 -13.01 3.49 -1.86
N LEU A 129 -12.53 2.50 -2.60
CA LEU A 129 -11.71 2.69 -3.81
C LEU A 129 -12.52 2.53 -5.10
N LYS A 130 -13.84 2.41 -4.99
CA LYS A 130 -14.73 2.26 -6.14
C LYS A 130 -14.57 3.44 -7.11
N GLY A 131 -14.44 3.12 -8.39
CA GLY A 131 -14.20 4.10 -9.44
C GLY A 131 -12.72 4.34 -9.74
N HIS A 132 -11.82 3.62 -9.05
CA HIS A 132 -10.37 3.64 -9.29
C HIS A 132 -9.83 2.25 -9.65
N ASP A 133 -10.70 1.37 -10.16
CA ASP A 133 -10.40 -0.05 -10.40
C ASP A 133 -9.20 -0.25 -11.35
N ASP A 134 -9.04 0.61 -12.34
CA ASP A 134 -7.94 0.64 -13.30
C ASP A 134 -6.56 0.84 -12.64
N LYS A 135 -6.53 1.59 -11.54
CA LYS A 135 -5.32 1.91 -10.78
C LYS A 135 -4.96 0.83 -9.75
N ILE A 136 -5.89 -0.06 -9.39
CA ILE A 136 -5.70 -1.03 -8.31
C ILE A 136 -4.84 -2.19 -8.78
N ARG A 137 -3.86 -2.56 -7.95
CA ARG A 137 -3.12 -3.81 -8.02
C ARG A 137 -3.20 -4.48 -6.65
N VAL A 138 -3.47 -5.76 -6.65
CA VAL A 138 -3.58 -6.55 -5.43
C VAL A 138 -2.27 -7.30 -5.21
N VAL A 139 -1.80 -7.30 -3.98
CA VAL A 139 -0.58 -8.01 -3.58
C VAL A 139 -0.93 -8.98 -2.46
N LEU A 140 -0.78 -10.27 -2.73
CA LEU A 140 -0.88 -11.31 -1.72
C LEU A 140 0.52 -11.54 -1.14
N ASN A 141 0.79 -10.85 -0.03
CA ASN A 141 2.09 -10.85 0.64
C ASN A 141 2.23 -12.00 1.63
N LYS A 142 3.45 -12.32 2.03
CA LYS A 142 3.81 -13.42 2.93
C LYS A 142 3.34 -14.78 2.42
N SER A 143 3.28 -14.95 1.12
CA SER A 143 2.83 -16.19 0.47
C SER A 143 3.77 -17.36 0.69
N ASP A 144 5.00 -17.09 1.11
CA ASP A 144 5.98 -18.11 1.52
C ASP A 144 5.65 -18.80 2.85
N ARG A 145 4.71 -18.26 3.63
CA ARG A 145 4.32 -18.81 4.95
C ARG A 145 3.17 -19.78 4.89
N VAL A 146 2.62 -20.04 3.72
CA VAL A 146 1.52 -20.97 3.50
C VAL A 146 1.94 -22.07 2.55
N SER A 147 1.39 -23.29 2.71
CA SER A 147 1.60 -24.38 1.77
C SER A 147 0.96 -24.10 0.42
N ASN A 148 1.39 -24.79 -0.64
CA ASN A 148 0.83 -24.65 -1.98
C ASN A 148 -0.69 -24.83 -1.99
N GLN A 149 -1.19 -25.82 -1.26
CA GLN A 149 -2.61 -26.09 -1.18
C GLN A 149 -3.37 -24.95 -0.47
N GLN A 150 -2.80 -24.41 0.60
CA GLN A 150 -3.37 -23.24 1.30
C GLN A 150 -3.33 -21.99 0.40
N LEU A 151 -2.23 -21.77 -0.31
CA LEU A 151 -2.07 -20.64 -1.21
C LEU A 151 -3.14 -20.64 -2.30
N MET A 152 -3.43 -21.79 -2.91
CA MET A 152 -4.49 -21.93 -3.91
C MET A 152 -5.87 -21.61 -3.32
N ARG A 153 -6.16 -22.06 -2.11
CA ARG A 153 -7.44 -21.78 -1.42
C ARG A 153 -7.58 -20.30 -1.09
N VAL A 154 -6.52 -19.69 -0.56
CA VAL A 154 -6.49 -18.27 -0.19
C VAL A 154 -6.65 -17.42 -1.44
N TYR A 155 -5.90 -17.72 -2.51
CA TYR A 155 -6.00 -17.02 -3.78
C TYR A 155 -7.42 -17.12 -4.37
N GLY A 156 -7.99 -18.32 -4.42
CA GLY A 156 -9.36 -18.53 -4.92
C GLY A 156 -10.42 -17.78 -4.10
N ALA A 157 -10.31 -17.80 -2.78
CA ALA A 157 -11.22 -17.08 -1.89
C ALA A 157 -11.10 -15.55 -2.05
N MET A 158 -9.87 -15.05 -2.22
CA MET A 158 -9.62 -13.63 -2.48
C MET A 158 -10.22 -13.21 -3.83
N MET A 159 -9.96 -13.96 -4.90
CA MET A 159 -10.51 -13.67 -6.24
C MET A 159 -12.05 -13.69 -6.24
N TRP A 160 -12.65 -14.65 -5.55
CA TRP A 160 -14.11 -14.69 -5.38
C TRP A 160 -14.65 -13.45 -4.68
N SER A 161 -13.97 -12.97 -3.65
CA SER A 161 -14.39 -11.81 -2.87
C SER A 161 -14.19 -10.51 -3.65
N LEU A 162 -13.07 -10.39 -4.36
CA LEU A 162 -12.79 -9.26 -5.25
C LEU A 162 -13.85 -9.16 -6.34
N GLY A 163 -14.23 -10.27 -6.98
CA GLY A 163 -15.24 -10.31 -8.03
C GLY A 163 -16.65 -9.88 -7.59
N LYS A 164 -16.93 -9.92 -6.26
CA LYS A 164 -18.21 -9.40 -5.72
C LYS A 164 -18.24 -7.89 -5.54
N VAL A 165 -17.09 -7.27 -5.33
CA VAL A 165 -16.96 -5.85 -4.98
C VAL A 165 -16.53 -5.02 -6.17
N VAL A 166 -15.59 -5.52 -6.93
CA VAL A 166 -15.07 -4.86 -8.14
C VAL A 166 -16.02 -5.12 -9.31
N ARG A 167 -16.56 -4.06 -9.86
CA ARG A 167 -17.49 -4.12 -11.02
C ARG A 167 -16.78 -3.85 -12.35
N SER A 168 -15.49 -4.11 -12.42
CA SER A 168 -14.74 -4.02 -13.67
C SER A 168 -14.95 -5.28 -14.52
N PRO A 169 -15.07 -5.16 -15.85
CA PRO A 169 -15.06 -6.32 -16.75
C PRO A 169 -13.69 -7.02 -16.77
N GLU A 170 -12.65 -6.34 -16.33
CA GLU A 170 -11.30 -6.88 -16.23
C GLU A 170 -11.05 -7.44 -14.84
N VAL A 171 -10.38 -8.60 -14.80
CA VAL A 171 -9.94 -9.21 -13.55
C VAL A 171 -8.77 -8.39 -12.99
N LEU A 172 -8.86 -7.99 -11.73
CA LEU A 172 -7.76 -7.29 -11.06
C LEU A 172 -6.48 -8.13 -11.09
N ARG A 173 -5.36 -7.49 -11.45
CA ARG A 173 -4.05 -8.14 -11.38
C ARG A 173 -3.68 -8.38 -9.92
N VAL A 174 -3.42 -9.64 -9.59
CA VAL A 174 -2.94 -10.07 -8.27
C VAL A 174 -1.51 -10.54 -8.40
N TYR A 175 -0.62 -9.97 -7.60
CA TYR A 175 0.77 -10.40 -7.47
C TYR A 175 0.93 -11.25 -6.22
N ILE A 176 1.53 -12.41 -6.38
CA ILE A 176 1.73 -13.39 -5.29
C ILE A 176 3.21 -13.44 -4.96
N SER A 177 3.60 -12.97 -3.77
CA SER A 177 5.01 -13.03 -3.35
C SER A 177 5.16 -12.85 -1.85
N SER A 178 6.40 -12.85 -1.38
CA SER A 178 6.79 -12.38 -0.07
C SER A 178 7.73 -11.19 -0.23
N PHE A 179 7.25 -10.00 0.13
CA PHE A 179 8.01 -8.75 0.05
C PHE A 179 8.76 -8.52 1.36
N TRP A 180 9.83 -9.27 1.54
CA TRP A 180 10.65 -9.31 2.74
C TRP A 180 12.13 -9.38 2.33
N ASP A 181 13.00 -8.87 3.16
CA ASP A 181 14.45 -8.87 2.96
C ASP A 181 15.13 -10.19 3.41
N LYS A 182 14.38 -11.09 4.06
CA LYS A 182 14.86 -12.38 4.52
C LYS A 182 14.58 -13.49 3.50
N PRO A 183 15.29 -14.64 3.59
CA PRO A 183 15.00 -15.81 2.79
C PRO A 183 13.53 -16.26 2.94
N TYR A 184 12.96 -16.84 1.89
CA TYR A 184 11.64 -17.43 1.95
C TYR A 184 11.56 -18.54 2.99
N ALA A 185 10.41 -18.68 3.64
CA ALA A 185 10.15 -19.77 4.58
C ALA A 185 10.16 -21.13 3.84
N ASP A 186 10.60 -22.18 4.53
CA ASP A 186 10.70 -23.54 3.96
C ASP A 186 9.39 -24.05 3.37
N VAL A 187 8.26 -23.68 3.99
CA VAL A 187 6.91 -24.08 3.54
C VAL A 187 6.61 -23.61 2.13
N GLY A 188 7.09 -22.42 1.76
CA GLY A 188 6.88 -21.82 0.45
C GLY A 188 8.07 -21.94 -0.49
N ALA A 189 9.15 -22.59 -0.09
CA ALA A 189 10.39 -22.66 -0.86
C ALA A 189 10.25 -23.23 -2.27
N SER A 190 9.29 -24.14 -2.48
CA SER A 190 8.98 -24.71 -3.81
C SER A 190 8.43 -23.68 -4.81
N ASN A 191 7.93 -22.54 -4.36
CA ASN A 191 7.36 -21.47 -5.19
C ASN A 191 8.32 -20.29 -5.38
N LYS A 192 9.57 -20.42 -5.02
CA LYS A 192 10.56 -19.34 -5.07
C LYS A 192 10.59 -18.66 -6.44
N ASP A 193 10.66 -19.41 -7.52
CA ASP A 193 10.74 -18.88 -8.88
C ASP A 193 9.47 -18.09 -9.25
N LEU A 194 8.29 -18.57 -8.81
CA LEU A 194 7.04 -17.84 -8.97
C LEU A 194 7.07 -16.52 -8.21
N PHE A 195 7.45 -16.55 -6.94
CA PHE A 195 7.48 -15.36 -6.09
C PHE A 195 8.46 -14.31 -6.61
N ASP A 196 9.64 -14.74 -7.05
CA ASP A 196 10.65 -13.84 -7.62
C ASP A 196 10.15 -13.21 -8.93
N LYS A 197 9.50 -13.98 -9.79
CA LYS A 197 8.91 -13.48 -11.03
C LYS A 197 7.79 -12.47 -10.76
N GLU A 198 6.84 -12.81 -9.93
CA GLU A 198 5.70 -11.93 -9.58
C GLU A 198 6.18 -10.63 -8.90
N ARG A 199 7.22 -10.71 -8.05
CA ARG A 199 7.85 -9.53 -7.46
C ARG A 199 8.49 -8.64 -8.51
N ASN A 200 9.21 -9.22 -9.47
CA ASN A 200 9.85 -8.49 -10.55
C ASN A 200 8.81 -7.85 -11.48
N ASP A 201 7.72 -8.54 -11.76
CA ASP A 201 6.61 -8.01 -12.57
C ASP A 201 5.95 -6.80 -11.90
N LEU A 202 5.70 -6.86 -10.58
CA LEU A 202 5.19 -5.70 -9.83
C LEU A 202 6.17 -4.52 -9.87
N LEU A 203 7.46 -4.78 -9.67
CA LEU A 203 8.47 -3.71 -9.73
C LEU A 203 8.59 -3.12 -11.14
N ALA A 204 8.41 -3.90 -12.19
CA ALA A 204 8.37 -3.43 -13.56
C ALA A 204 7.13 -2.56 -13.81
N ASP A 205 5.94 -2.96 -13.33
CA ASP A 205 4.71 -2.15 -13.39
C ASP A 205 4.93 -0.78 -12.72
N LEU A 206 5.48 -0.75 -11.50
CA LEU A 206 5.76 0.49 -10.79
C LEU A 206 6.79 1.39 -11.51
N ARG A 207 7.85 0.82 -12.05
CA ARG A 207 8.87 1.57 -12.80
C ARG A 207 8.37 2.12 -14.14
N SER A 208 7.29 1.57 -14.68
CA SER A 208 6.67 2.05 -15.91
C SER A 208 5.75 3.27 -15.72
N LEU A 209 5.31 3.55 -14.47
CA LEU A 209 4.35 4.61 -14.16
C LEU A 209 4.75 6.00 -14.70
N PRO A 210 5.98 6.49 -14.52
CA PRO A 210 6.35 7.83 -15.00
C PRO A 210 6.22 7.98 -16.51
N ARG A 211 6.42 6.90 -17.27
CA ARG A 211 6.28 6.90 -18.73
C ARG A 211 4.81 6.95 -19.17
N ASN A 212 3.94 6.29 -18.43
CA ASN A 212 2.52 6.20 -18.75
C ASN A 212 1.75 7.48 -18.36
N SER A 213 2.25 8.23 -17.37
CA SER A 213 1.65 9.51 -16.96
C SER A 213 2.06 10.69 -17.85
N ALA A 214 2.99 10.50 -18.80
CA ALA A 214 3.46 11.53 -19.72
C ALA A 214 2.71 11.52 -21.08
N VAL A 215 1.72 10.66 -21.24
CA VAL A 215 0.79 10.56 -22.36
C VAL A 215 -0.57 11.06 -21.94
#